data_359aea16bf7dafe84c3341c300ae155a
#
_entry.id   359aea16bf7dafe84c3341c300ae155a
#
_cell.length_a   1.000
_cell.length_b   1.000
_cell.length_c   1.000
_cell.angle_alpha   90.00
_cell.angle_beta   90.00
_cell.angle_gamma   90.00
#
_symmetry.space_group_name_H-M   'P 1'
#
loop_
_entity.id
_entity.type
_entity.pdbx_description
1 polymer ?
#
loop_
_entity_poly.entity_id
_entity_poly.type
_entity_poly.pdbx_seq_one_letter_code
_entity_poly.pdbx_strand_id
1 'polypeptide(L)'
;MASVRFLDVQARPTEFLDFTSLTLDEFQQLLPPFEAAFQAHMATWCLDGKPRTARQFAVYKNCPLPTPEDRLLFILPYLKTYALQGVHGRLFGMGQSKANQWIHVLLPVLLAALRTLGDAPARSLTALAQRLGVSEAAAAAIVGSLEEEPAPVVAAPVATPDSPLLPMTGRNDALSAPKTLLNRPRVIAARKKTIR
;
A
#
# COMPACT_ATOMS: atom_id res chain seq x y z
N MET A 1 -16.10 -0.78 -18.05
CA MET A 1 -16.46 -1.34 -16.73
C MET A 1 -16.92 -0.19 -15.86
N ALA A 2 -18.04 -0.35 -15.13
CA ALA A 2 -18.49 0.66 -14.17
C ALA A 2 -17.45 0.74 -13.03
N SER A 3 -17.05 1.95 -12.64
CA SER A 3 -16.17 2.14 -11.47
C SER A 3 -17.01 2.10 -10.21
N VAL A 4 -16.50 1.45 -9.17
CA VAL A 4 -17.14 1.44 -7.84
C VAL A 4 -17.17 2.86 -7.29
N ARG A 5 -18.33 3.32 -6.82
CA ARG A 5 -18.56 4.62 -6.21
C ARG A 5 -19.21 4.47 -4.84
N PHE A 6 -18.97 5.44 -3.96
CA PHE A 6 -19.60 5.46 -2.65
C PHE A 6 -21.14 5.37 -2.75
N LEU A 7 -21.74 6.13 -3.69
CA LEU A 7 -23.18 6.14 -3.91
C LEU A 7 -23.76 4.76 -4.26
N ASP A 8 -22.96 3.90 -4.93
CA ASP A 8 -23.42 2.56 -5.33
C ASP A 8 -23.40 1.57 -4.15
N VAL A 9 -22.48 1.76 -3.19
CA VAL A 9 -22.24 0.81 -2.10
C VAL A 9 -22.97 1.21 -0.82
N GLN A 10 -23.17 2.51 -0.56
CA GLN A 10 -23.83 3.00 0.66
C GLN A 10 -25.26 2.46 0.86
N ALA A 11 -25.97 2.15 -0.24
CA ALA A 11 -27.32 1.61 -0.19
C ALA A 11 -27.39 0.15 0.32
N ARG A 12 -26.24 -0.50 0.46
CA ARG A 12 -26.11 -1.92 0.84
C ARG A 12 -25.18 -2.06 2.07
N PRO A 13 -25.71 -1.88 3.30
CA PRO A 13 -24.90 -1.80 4.52
C PRO A 13 -24.00 -3.03 4.76
N THR A 14 -24.49 -4.23 4.49
CA THR A 14 -23.71 -5.47 4.65
C THR A 14 -22.53 -5.52 3.68
N GLU A 15 -22.77 -5.23 2.41
CA GLU A 15 -21.69 -5.18 1.40
C GLU A 15 -20.71 -4.05 1.69
N PHE A 16 -21.19 -2.92 2.21
CA PHE A 16 -20.35 -1.80 2.62
C PHE A 16 -19.42 -2.20 3.75
N LEU A 17 -19.94 -2.86 4.80
CA LEU A 17 -19.16 -3.39 5.92
C LEU A 17 -18.13 -4.44 5.44
N ASP A 18 -18.57 -5.37 4.59
CA ASP A 18 -17.67 -6.38 4.01
C ASP A 18 -16.57 -5.74 3.16
N PHE A 19 -16.86 -4.65 2.47
CA PHE A 19 -15.89 -3.98 1.61
C PHE A 19 -14.92 -3.08 2.38
N THR A 20 -15.39 -2.33 3.37
CA THR A 20 -14.60 -1.31 4.09
C THR A 20 -14.11 -1.74 5.47
N SER A 21 -14.75 -2.72 6.11
CA SER A 21 -14.63 -3.10 7.53
C SER A 21 -15.10 -2.00 8.49
N LEU A 22 -15.89 -1.05 8.02
CA LEU A 22 -16.51 0.01 8.82
C LEU A 22 -18.01 0.01 8.58
N THR A 23 -18.76 0.34 9.61
CA THR A 23 -20.17 0.72 9.47
C THR A 23 -20.28 2.05 8.75
N LEU A 24 -21.45 2.38 8.23
CA LEU A 24 -21.67 3.66 7.55
C LEU A 24 -21.48 4.84 8.50
N ASP A 25 -21.88 4.69 9.77
CA ASP A 25 -21.74 5.74 10.79
C ASP A 25 -20.26 6.00 11.13
N GLU A 26 -19.46 4.94 11.33
CA GLU A 26 -18.00 5.04 11.54
C GLU A 26 -17.30 5.68 10.33
N PHE A 27 -17.71 5.31 9.13
CA PHE A 27 -17.20 5.92 7.91
C PHE A 27 -17.49 7.41 7.83
N GLN A 28 -18.73 7.81 8.18
CA GLN A 28 -19.14 9.21 8.21
C GLN A 28 -18.41 10.01 9.30
N GLN A 29 -18.13 9.41 10.45
CA GLN A 29 -17.31 10.03 11.50
C GLN A 29 -15.87 10.24 11.10
N LEU A 30 -15.29 9.31 10.33
CA LEU A 30 -13.91 9.40 9.82
C LEU A 30 -13.78 10.42 8.67
N LEU A 31 -14.85 10.70 7.95
CA LEU A 31 -14.80 11.50 6.72
C LEU A 31 -14.35 12.97 6.95
N PRO A 32 -14.86 13.73 7.95
CA PRO A 32 -14.42 15.12 8.15
C PRO A 32 -12.93 15.27 8.47
N PRO A 33 -12.34 14.52 9.43
CA PRO A 33 -10.90 14.60 9.69
C PRO A 33 -10.05 14.10 8.51
N PHE A 34 -10.55 13.13 7.74
CA PHE A 34 -9.89 12.66 6.53
C PHE A 34 -9.84 13.73 5.45
N GLU A 35 -10.95 14.42 5.18
CA GLU A 35 -10.97 15.51 4.20
C GLU A 35 -10.10 16.69 4.64
N ALA A 36 -10.12 17.07 5.92
CA ALA A 36 -9.24 18.11 6.45
C ALA A 36 -7.76 17.75 6.25
N ALA A 37 -7.38 16.52 6.57
CA ALA A 37 -6.03 16.01 6.35
C ALA A 37 -5.66 15.95 4.86
N PHE A 38 -6.61 15.59 4.00
CA PHE A 38 -6.41 15.59 2.54
C PHE A 38 -6.15 16.98 2.00
N GLN A 39 -6.93 17.97 2.40
CA GLN A 39 -6.74 19.36 1.98
C GLN A 39 -5.38 19.90 2.45
N ALA A 40 -5.01 19.64 3.70
CA ALA A 40 -3.70 20.01 4.24
C ALA A 40 -2.55 19.38 3.45
N HIS A 41 -2.66 18.08 3.13
CA HIS A 41 -1.67 17.37 2.32
C HIS A 41 -1.58 17.95 0.90
N MET A 42 -2.73 18.18 0.26
CA MET A 42 -2.78 18.70 -1.11
C MET A 42 -2.40 20.18 -1.23
N ALA A 43 -2.42 20.93 -0.14
CA ALA A 43 -1.86 22.30 -0.11
C ALA A 43 -0.34 22.30 -0.27
N THR A 44 0.34 21.26 0.21
CA THR A 44 1.80 21.17 0.24
C THR A 44 2.38 20.28 -0.88
N TRP A 45 1.65 19.21 -1.24
CA TRP A 45 2.12 18.16 -2.14
C TRP A 45 1.22 17.99 -3.36
N CYS A 46 1.79 17.51 -4.45
CA CYS A 46 1.08 17.06 -5.64
C CYS A 46 0.84 15.54 -5.59
N LEU A 47 -0.08 15.03 -6.42
CA LEU A 47 -0.35 13.58 -6.53
C LEU A 47 0.85 12.75 -6.99
N ASP A 48 1.84 13.35 -7.63
CA ASP A 48 3.08 12.72 -8.07
C ASP A 48 4.20 12.74 -7.01
N GLY A 49 3.87 13.17 -5.78
CA GLY A 49 4.81 13.23 -4.66
C GLY A 49 5.78 14.41 -4.70
N LYS A 50 5.59 15.37 -5.59
CA LYS A 50 6.40 16.59 -5.66
C LYS A 50 5.82 17.70 -4.79
N PRO A 51 6.67 18.58 -4.22
CA PRO A 51 6.19 19.77 -3.53
C PRO A 51 5.36 20.64 -4.47
N ARG A 52 4.29 21.20 -3.95
CA ARG A 52 3.43 22.09 -4.72
C ARG A 52 4.02 23.49 -4.77
N THR A 53 4.36 23.95 -5.94
CA THR A 53 4.97 25.30 -6.17
C THR A 53 4.00 26.27 -6.82
N ALA A 54 2.85 25.79 -7.28
CA ALA A 54 1.91 26.58 -8.06
C ALA A 54 0.46 26.33 -7.60
N ARG A 55 -0.46 26.28 -8.53
CA ARG A 55 -1.90 26.22 -8.38
C ARG A 55 -2.38 25.21 -7.32
N GLN A 56 -3.35 25.63 -6.50
CA GLN A 56 -4.01 24.75 -5.54
C GLN A 56 -4.66 23.54 -6.21
N PHE A 57 -4.85 22.47 -5.44
CA PHE A 57 -5.53 21.27 -5.93
C PHE A 57 -6.98 21.60 -6.27
N ALA A 58 -7.40 21.22 -7.47
CA ALA A 58 -8.78 21.25 -7.87
C ALA A 58 -9.14 19.90 -8.48
N VAL A 59 -10.36 19.44 -8.22
CA VAL A 59 -10.88 18.21 -8.82
C VAL A 59 -11.02 18.43 -10.34
N TYR A 60 -10.31 17.64 -11.12
CA TYR A 60 -10.37 17.73 -12.58
C TYR A 60 -11.53 16.90 -13.14
N LYS A 61 -12.01 17.27 -14.34
CA LYS A 61 -13.23 16.70 -14.97
C LYS A 61 -13.26 15.15 -14.98
N ASN A 62 -12.12 14.52 -15.21
CA ASN A 62 -12.01 13.06 -15.28
C ASN A 62 -11.30 12.48 -14.04
N CYS A 63 -11.50 13.08 -12.88
CA CYS A 63 -10.94 12.56 -11.64
C CYS A 63 -11.60 11.22 -11.30
N PRO A 64 -10.83 10.14 -11.12
CA PRO A 64 -11.39 8.85 -10.74
C PRO A 64 -11.98 8.84 -9.33
N LEU A 65 -11.51 9.71 -8.44
CA LEU A 65 -11.98 9.86 -7.06
C LEU A 65 -12.39 11.32 -6.82
N PRO A 66 -13.54 11.76 -7.34
CA PRO A 66 -13.93 13.17 -7.29
C PRO A 66 -14.36 13.63 -5.90
N THR A 67 -14.97 12.77 -5.10
CA THR A 67 -15.50 13.11 -3.78
C THR A 67 -14.60 12.61 -2.64
N PRO A 68 -14.68 13.21 -1.44
CA PRO A 68 -13.97 12.72 -0.25
C PRO A 68 -14.35 11.28 0.09
N GLU A 69 -15.64 10.94 -0.04
CA GLU A 69 -16.17 9.60 0.21
C GLU A 69 -15.55 8.57 -0.74
N ASP A 70 -15.42 8.89 -2.03
CA ASP A 70 -14.78 8.01 -3.01
C ASP A 70 -13.30 7.80 -2.69
N ARG A 71 -12.60 8.81 -2.18
CA ARG A 71 -11.18 8.71 -1.75
C ARG A 71 -11.02 7.82 -0.53
N LEU A 72 -11.88 8.01 0.47
CA LEU A 72 -11.87 7.17 1.66
C LEU A 72 -12.29 5.74 1.33
N LEU A 73 -13.35 5.57 0.51
CA LEU A 73 -13.77 4.28 0.00
C LEU A 73 -12.67 3.56 -0.82
N PHE A 74 -11.82 4.30 -1.51
CA PHE A 74 -10.71 3.72 -2.28
C PHE A 74 -9.63 3.15 -1.37
N ILE A 75 -9.24 3.84 -0.30
CA ILE A 75 -8.10 3.43 0.51
C ILE A 75 -8.42 2.31 1.51
N LEU A 76 -9.65 2.24 2.04
CA LEU A 76 -10.04 1.25 3.04
C LEU A 76 -9.97 -0.20 2.52
N PRO A 77 -10.58 -0.57 1.38
CA PRO A 77 -10.48 -1.93 0.84
C PRO A 77 -9.04 -2.28 0.44
N TYR A 78 -8.25 -1.30 0.01
CA TYR A 78 -6.83 -1.53 -0.26
C TYR A 78 -6.09 -1.99 1.00
N LEU A 79 -6.31 -1.33 2.14
CA LEU A 79 -5.72 -1.72 3.42
C LEU A 79 -6.22 -3.08 3.92
N LYS A 80 -7.51 -3.37 3.71
CA LYS A 80 -8.11 -4.65 4.13
C LYS A 80 -7.55 -5.84 3.35
N THR A 81 -7.38 -5.70 2.04
CA THR A 81 -7.10 -6.84 1.15
C THR A 81 -5.66 -6.88 0.63
N TYR A 82 -4.92 -5.79 0.74
CA TYR A 82 -3.60 -5.62 0.11
C TYR A 82 -3.59 -6.04 -1.37
N ALA A 83 -4.68 -5.76 -2.07
CA ALA A 83 -4.87 -6.15 -3.45
C ALA A 83 -3.76 -5.58 -4.35
N LEU A 84 -3.43 -6.31 -5.42
CA LEU A 84 -2.52 -5.80 -6.45
C LEU A 84 -3.04 -4.45 -6.97
N GLN A 85 -2.20 -3.44 -6.99
CA GLN A 85 -2.56 -2.07 -7.38
C GLN A 85 -3.27 -1.99 -8.75
N GLY A 86 -2.89 -2.86 -9.69
CA GLY A 86 -3.54 -2.94 -11.01
C GLY A 86 -4.97 -3.46 -10.93
N VAL A 87 -5.25 -4.44 -10.07
CA VAL A 87 -6.59 -4.98 -9.84
C VAL A 87 -7.43 -3.95 -9.08
N HIS A 88 -6.88 -3.40 -8.00
CA HIS A 88 -7.53 -2.37 -7.19
C HIS A 88 -7.89 -1.14 -8.04
N GLY A 89 -6.95 -0.66 -8.86
CA GLY A 89 -7.19 0.46 -9.76
C GLY A 89 -8.34 0.22 -10.73
N ARG A 90 -8.43 -0.99 -11.29
CA ARG A 90 -9.53 -1.35 -12.22
C ARG A 90 -10.91 -1.29 -11.57
N LEU A 91 -11.04 -1.64 -10.29
CA LEU A 91 -12.30 -1.52 -9.54
C LEU A 91 -12.79 -0.07 -9.50
N PHE A 92 -11.88 0.89 -9.45
CA PHE A 92 -12.18 2.32 -9.40
C PHE A 92 -11.99 3.04 -10.75
N GLY A 93 -11.93 2.29 -11.85
CA GLY A 93 -11.85 2.85 -13.21
C GLY A 93 -10.52 3.54 -13.53
N MET A 94 -9.42 3.16 -12.88
CA MET A 94 -8.10 3.75 -13.12
C MET A 94 -7.02 2.71 -13.42
N GLY A 95 -5.96 3.14 -14.11
CA GLY A 95 -4.77 2.30 -14.34
C GLY A 95 -3.87 2.19 -13.11
N GLN A 96 -2.98 1.18 -13.10
CA GLN A 96 -2.06 0.88 -12.01
C GLN A 96 -1.24 2.09 -11.54
N SER A 97 -0.63 2.85 -12.47
CA SER A 97 0.18 4.02 -12.12
C SER A 97 -0.61 5.09 -11.38
N LYS A 98 -1.88 5.29 -11.77
CA LYS A 98 -2.77 6.25 -11.11
C LYS A 98 -3.22 5.74 -9.75
N ALA A 99 -3.54 4.45 -9.64
CA ALA A 99 -3.88 3.82 -8.38
C ALA A 99 -2.71 3.93 -7.38
N ASN A 100 -1.48 3.66 -7.83
CA ASN A 100 -0.28 3.83 -7.01
C ASN A 100 -0.13 5.27 -6.47
N GLN A 101 -0.29 6.28 -7.33
CA GLN A 101 -0.25 7.69 -6.90
C GLN A 101 -1.27 7.99 -5.81
N TRP A 102 -2.53 7.55 -5.99
CA TRP A 102 -3.58 7.75 -5.00
C TRP A 102 -3.31 7.02 -3.69
N ILE A 103 -2.83 5.77 -3.74
CA ILE A 103 -2.46 5.01 -2.54
C ILE A 103 -1.40 5.75 -1.73
N HIS A 104 -0.32 6.21 -2.37
CA HIS A 104 0.76 6.93 -1.69
C HIS A 104 0.33 8.25 -1.06
N VAL A 105 -0.66 8.93 -1.64
CA VAL A 105 -1.22 10.16 -1.07
C VAL A 105 -2.20 9.85 0.05
N LEU A 106 -3.10 8.89 -0.14
CA LEU A 106 -4.20 8.65 0.80
C LEU A 106 -3.77 7.90 2.06
N LEU A 107 -2.70 7.10 2.02
CA LEU A 107 -2.18 6.42 3.22
C LEU A 107 -1.73 7.39 4.31
N PRO A 108 -0.84 8.37 4.05
CA PRO A 108 -0.45 9.34 5.07
C PRO A 108 -1.62 10.27 5.49
N VAL A 109 -2.54 10.57 4.58
CA VAL A 109 -3.75 11.33 4.87
C VAL A 109 -4.63 10.58 5.88
N LEU A 110 -4.90 9.31 5.63
CA LEU A 110 -5.68 8.47 6.55
C LEU A 110 -5.00 8.36 7.92
N LEU A 111 -3.69 8.15 7.95
CA LEU A 111 -2.94 8.11 9.20
C LEU A 111 -3.02 9.44 9.97
N ALA A 112 -3.00 10.58 9.28
CA ALA A 112 -3.17 11.89 9.90
C ALA A 112 -4.58 12.06 10.48
N ALA A 113 -5.61 11.63 9.74
CA ALA A 113 -7.00 11.64 10.22
C ALA A 113 -7.19 10.77 11.47
N LEU A 114 -6.65 9.54 11.46
CA LEU A 114 -6.72 8.64 12.62
C LEU A 114 -5.97 9.20 13.84
N ARG A 115 -4.86 9.92 13.62
CA ARG A 115 -4.15 10.62 14.72
C ARG A 115 -5.01 11.72 15.34
N THR A 116 -5.77 12.45 14.55
CA THR A 116 -6.66 13.50 15.04
C THR A 116 -7.79 12.92 15.90
N LEU A 117 -8.29 11.72 15.55
CA LEU A 117 -9.30 10.99 16.32
C LEU A 117 -8.70 10.26 17.54
N GLY A 118 -7.39 10.15 17.64
CA GLY A 118 -6.73 9.33 18.67
C GLY A 118 -6.68 7.83 18.36
N ASP A 119 -7.13 7.42 17.17
CA ASP A 119 -7.24 6.02 16.73
C ASP A 119 -6.05 5.55 15.87
N ALA A 120 -5.01 6.35 15.76
CA ALA A 120 -3.82 5.94 15.04
C ALA A 120 -3.19 4.69 15.66
N PRO A 121 -2.68 3.74 14.86
CA PRO A 121 -2.05 2.53 15.37
C PRO A 121 -0.84 2.88 16.26
N ALA A 122 -0.76 2.25 17.43
CA ALA A 122 0.38 2.38 18.31
C ALA A 122 1.60 1.69 17.67
N ARG A 123 2.74 2.38 17.66
CA ARG A 123 4.00 1.83 17.11
C ARG A 123 4.94 1.29 18.16
N SER A 124 4.62 1.51 19.44
CA SER A 124 5.39 1.00 20.56
C SER A 124 4.47 0.38 21.59
N LEU A 125 4.97 -0.58 22.35
CA LEU A 125 4.23 -1.21 23.45
C LEU A 125 3.85 -0.20 24.53
N THR A 126 4.72 0.78 24.80
CA THR A 126 4.45 1.87 25.73
C THR A 126 3.23 2.70 25.29
N ALA A 127 3.16 3.09 24.01
CA ALA A 127 2.02 3.83 23.48
C ALA A 127 0.73 2.99 23.50
N LEU A 128 0.83 1.67 23.26
CA LEU A 128 -0.30 0.77 23.36
C LEU A 128 -0.79 0.62 24.80
N ALA A 129 0.12 0.45 25.76
CA ALA A 129 -0.20 0.36 27.19
C ALA A 129 -0.92 1.61 27.69
N GLN A 130 -0.45 2.80 27.32
CA GLN A 130 -1.08 4.08 27.64
C GLN A 130 -2.53 4.15 27.09
N ARG A 131 -2.76 3.71 25.85
CA ARG A 131 -4.11 3.69 25.26
C ARG A 131 -5.06 2.71 25.94
N LEU A 132 -4.53 1.58 26.41
CA LEU A 132 -5.29 0.56 27.13
C LEU A 132 -5.45 0.87 28.62
N GLY A 133 -4.86 1.97 29.12
CA GLY A 133 -4.89 2.32 30.54
C GLY A 133 -4.09 1.34 31.42
N VAL A 134 -3.18 0.57 30.84
CA VAL A 134 -2.32 -0.38 31.53
C VAL A 134 -1.10 0.38 32.04
N SER A 135 -0.72 0.16 33.31
CA SER A 135 0.48 0.80 33.86
C SER A 135 1.75 0.35 33.11
N GLU A 136 2.71 1.26 32.97
CA GLU A 136 3.96 0.98 32.27
C GLU A 136 4.73 -0.21 32.89
N ALA A 137 4.63 -0.38 34.22
CA ALA A 137 5.20 -1.52 34.91
C ALA A 137 4.56 -2.86 34.53
N ALA A 138 3.23 -2.89 34.31
CA ALA A 138 2.54 -4.09 33.84
C ALA A 138 2.87 -4.41 32.37
N ALA A 139 3.02 -3.39 31.53
CA ALA A 139 3.45 -3.56 30.13
C ALA A 139 4.90 -4.10 30.04
N ALA A 140 5.81 -3.60 30.87
CA ALA A 140 7.18 -4.09 30.94
C ALA A 140 7.25 -5.55 31.44
N ALA A 141 6.40 -5.92 32.38
CA ALA A 141 6.34 -7.31 32.89
C ALA A 141 5.88 -8.30 31.81
N ILE A 142 4.93 -7.89 30.94
CA ILE A 142 4.46 -8.72 29.81
C ILE A 142 5.58 -8.92 28.79
N VAL A 143 6.34 -7.85 28.49
CA VAL A 143 7.48 -7.92 27.54
C VAL A 143 8.58 -8.80 28.09
N GLY A 144 8.94 -8.65 29.37
CA GLY A 144 9.95 -9.49 30.02
C GLY A 144 9.58 -10.98 30.02
N SER A 145 8.30 -11.31 30.16
CA SER A 145 7.83 -12.70 30.08
C SER A 145 7.88 -13.32 28.69
N LEU A 146 7.86 -12.49 27.62
CA LEU A 146 7.94 -12.98 26.25
C LEU A 146 9.39 -13.19 25.77
N GLU A 147 10.36 -12.57 26.43
CA GLU A 147 11.78 -12.75 26.10
C GLU A 147 12.43 -13.95 26.80
N GLU A 148 11.74 -14.58 27.78
CA GLU A 148 12.27 -15.67 28.61
C GLU A 148 11.80 -17.07 28.15
N GLU A 149 11.43 -17.24 26.88
CA GLU A 149 11.25 -18.58 26.32
C GLU A 149 12.62 -19.10 25.86
N PRO A 150 13.22 -20.08 26.54
CA PRO A 150 14.50 -20.62 26.14
C PRO A 150 14.34 -21.30 24.78
N ALA A 151 15.13 -20.85 23.82
CA ALA A 151 15.23 -21.49 22.51
C ALA A 151 15.37 -23.01 22.68
N PRO A 152 14.63 -23.85 21.94
CA PRO A 152 14.77 -25.29 22.00
C PRO A 152 16.20 -25.64 21.60
N VAL A 153 16.95 -26.15 22.55
CA VAL A 153 18.27 -26.74 22.35
C VAL A 153 18.10 -28.00 21.52
N VAL A 154 18.17 -27.86 20.21
CA VAL A 154 18.33 -28.99 19.31
C VAL A 154 19.82 -29.28 19.18
N ALA A 155 20.36 -29.96 20.16
CA ALA A 155 21.63 -30.63 20.07
C ALA A 155 21.38 -32.12 19.84
N ALA A 156 21.43 -32.55 18.58
CA ALA A 156 21.69 -33.94 18.26
C ALA A 156 22.77 -33.96 17.16
N PRO A 157 23.96 -34.51 17.41
CA PRO A 157 24.92 -34.75 16.38
C PRO A 157 24.46 -35.97 15.56
N VAL A 158 24.04 -35.74 14.32
CA VAL A 158 23.86 -36.82 13.38
C VAL A 158 25.23 -37.24 12.89
N ALA A 159 25.63 -38.48 13.27
CA ALA A 159 26.77 -39.17 12.76
C ALA A 159 26.73 -39.27 11.26
N THR A 160 27.80 -38.87 10.60
CA THR A 160 28.06 -39.11 9.18
C THR A 160 28.38 -40.60 8.97
N PRO A 161 27.71 -41.31 8.07
CA PRO A 161 28.25 -42.54 7.56
C PRO A 161 29.20 -42.24 6.39
N ASP A 162 30.42 -42.70 6.55
CA ASP A 162 31.42 -42.89 5.56
C ASP A 162 30.85 -43.57 4.30
N SER A 163 31.09 -43.02 3.12
CA SER A 163 30.91 -43.70 1.86
C SER A 163 31.98 -43.28 0.86
N PRO A 164 32.61 -44.26 0.22
CA PRO A 164 33.86 -44.07 -0.49
C PRO A 164 33.69 -43.48 -1.88
N LEU A 165 34.73 -42.77 -2.26
CA LEU A 165 35.04 -42.20 -3.54
C LEU A 165 34.94 -43.20 -4.69
N LEU A 166 34.23 -42.87 -5.76
CA LEU A 166 34.50 -43.41 -7.09
C LEU A 166 34.81 -42.24 -8.04
N PRO A 167 35.86 -42.37 -8.83
CA PRO A 167 36.23 -41.34 -9.80
C PRO A 167 35.51 -41.58 -11.13
N MET A 168 34.82 -40.58 -11.62
CA MET A 168 34.36 -40.56 -13.01
C MET A 168 35.03 -39.41 -13.74
N THR A 169 35.90 -39.86 -14.63
CA THR A 169 36.59 -39.11 -15.66
C THR A 169 35.64 -38.54 -16.71
N GLY A 170 35.88 -37.29 -17.09
CA GLY A 170 35.94 -36.86 -18.48
C GLY A 170 34.64 -36.52 -19.20
N ARG A 171 34.43 -35.28 -19.49
CA ARG A 171 34.57 -34.71 -20.84
C ARG A 171 34.07 -33.27 -20.88
N ASN A 172 34.99 -32.43 -21.28
CA ASN A 172 34.69 -31.08 -21.77
C ASN A 172 33.89 -31.20 -23.06
N ASP A 173 32.87 -30.38 -23.21
CA ASP A 173 32.59 -29.79 -24.50
C ASP A 173 31.97 -28.39 -24.31
N ALA A 174 32.74 -27.47 -24.83
CA ALA A 174 32.39 -26.07 -24.97
C ALA A 174 31.33 -25.90 -26.05
N LEU A 175 30.27 -25.11 -25.76
CA LEU A 175 29.53 -24.45 -26.82
C LEU A 175 29.13 -23.04 -26.39
N SER A 176 29.89 -22.18 -26.99
CA SER A 176 29.79 -20.74 -27.12
C SER A 176 28.39 -20.26 -27.49
N ALA A 177 27.83 -19.30 -26.73
CA ALA A 177 26.65 -18.56 -27.12
C ALA A 177 27.05 -17.17 -27.66
N PRO A 178 26.56 -16.75 -28.83
CA PRO A 178 26.77 -15.39 -29.30
C PRO A 178 25.69 -14.44 -28.74
N LYS A 179 26.15 -13.36 -28.12
CA LYS A 179 25.37 -12.17 -27.79
C LYS A 179 25.01 -11.45 -29.08
N THR A 180 23.75 -11.34 -29.40
CA THR A 180 23.29 -10.41 -30.45
C THR A 180 22.56 -9.25 -29.81
N LEU A 181 23.23 -8.13 -29.71
CA LEU A 181 22.69 -6.80 -29.47
C LEU A 181 21.89 -6.36 -30.69
N LEU A 182 20.58 -6.30 -30.58
CA LEU A 182 19.76 -5.64 -31.59
C LEU A 182 19.42 -4.22 -31.14
N ASN A 183 20.26 -3.30 -31.59
CA ASN A 183 20.08 -1.87 -31.50
C ASN A 183 19.03 -1.46 -32.56
N ARG A 184 17.82 -1.05 -32.13
CA ARG A 184 16.83 -0.47 -33.05
C ARG A 184 16.87 1.06 -32.95
N PRO A 185 17.12 1.78 -34.06
CA PRO A 185 17.06 3.23 -34.06
C PRO A 185 15.61 3.73 -33.97
N ARG A 186 15.39 4.72 -33.13
CA ARG A 186 14.14 5.49 -33.04
C ARG A 186 13.98 6.34 -34.31
N VAL A 187 12.98 6.03 -35.09
CA VAL A 187 12.52 6.90 -36.19
C VAL A 187 11.70 8.03 -35.59
N ILE A 188 12.25 9.24 -35.65
CA ILE A 188 11.56 10.48 -35.32
C ILE A 188 10.75 10.89 -36.55
N ALA A 189 9.45 10.69 -36.52
CA ALA A 189 8.54 11.22 -37.53
C ALA A 189 8.23 12.69 -37.24
N ALA A 190 8.81 13.57 -38.03
CA ALA A 190 8.51 14.99 -38.03
C ALA A 190 7.08 15.19 -38.61
N ARG A 191 6.14 15.67 -37.79
CA ARG A 191 4.81 16.14 -38.26
C ARG A 191 4.93 17.57 -38.82
N LYS A 192 4.80 17.70 -40.10
CA LYS A 192 4.62 18.98 -40.80
C LYS A 192 3.32 19.66 -40.35
N LYS A 193 3.44 20.88 -39.84
CA LYS A 193 2.35 21.84 -39.66
C LYS A 193 1.90 22.34 -41.04
N THR A 194 0.67 22.08 -41.42
CA THR A 194 0.03 22.79 -42.51
C THR A 194 -0.87 23.87 -41.92
N ILE A 195 -0.52 25.09 -42.19
CA ILE A 195 -1.30 26.31 -41.91
C ILE A 195 -2.28 26.48 -43.08
N ARG A 196 -3.54 26.61 -42.78
CA ARG A 196 -4.55 27.33 -43.56
C ARG A 196 -5.54 27.98 -42.61
#